data_a3cef73cdde91b330376d846d11444b1
#
_entry.id   a3cef73cdde91b330376d846d11444b1
#
_cell.length_a   1.000
_cell.length_b   1.000
_cell.length_c   1.000
_cell.angle_alpha   90.00
_cell.angle_beta   90.00
_cell.angle_gamma   90.00
#
_symmetry.space_group_name_H-M   'P 1'
#
loop_
_entity.id
_entity.type
_entity.pdbx_description
1 polymer ?
#
loop_
_entity_poly.entity_id
_entity_poly.type
_entity_poly.pdbx_seq_one_letter_code
_entity_poly.pdbx_strand_id
1 'polypeptide(L)'
;MIEDILSPVEQFPTYKEKFREVAEKTFEELTSAAGIDPEANRILCREIQDLKSNNAKTTTTLRWWTILCVFMYVVAAVCIIICISKGFQNGLVVPILCILGAIAMLVLLFWKIHPIIKKYKLIKNELETQIKNKEQEAWDMMAPLNQLYDWDIFNRMMTQTVPRLEFDPYFTNQRLADLINSYGWDENFNKERSVMFSHSGLINGNPFVIARTRKMEWGTKEYKGELTVKWTTVETDSDGKKQTRHHSETLRASIHKPYPEYFEKTRLIYGNTAAPDLNFTRDINDDKLEVGSRAYKRKLKDIEKFSRDLQNDFAMATNEEFEVLFTTTDRNNNQQFFLLFTPLAQENMINIIRDKEHGYGDDFQFMKHRKLNTLTAEHMQNLPLDMNPRMFWNNNYDEAKLVFLKTTCENFRAIYFGFAPLLSIPMYQQIRPTSAIYGTDMPRQSSYWEHEAIANFWGEDKFADASCATPCILKTSESRKNDGTVEVQVRAYGYRAEPRVEYVSKYCSNGKYYDVPVEWDEYIPVMGTGSFDMQEDTTDERPNLDPVTRMQETNQKLNAFGENSIFRRHITSRMK
;
A
#
# COMPACT_ATOMS: atom_id res chain seq x y z
N MET A 1 -1.54 21.11 -32.71
CA MET A 1 -2.59 21.63 -31.81
C MET A 1 -2.59 20.75 -30.58
N ILE A 2 -2.50 21.33 -29.40
CA ILE A 2 -2.65 20.59 -28.16
C ILE A 2 -4.15 20.36 -28.01
N GLU A 3 -4.59 19.11 -28.21
CA GLU A 3 -6.01 18.76 -28.07
C GLU A 3 -6.38 18.73 -26.58
N ASP A 4 -7.50 19.38 -26.24
CA ASP A 4 -8.09 19.27 -24.91
C ASP A 4 -8.66 17.86 -24.70
N ILE A 5 -8.60 17.35 -23.48
CA ILE A 5 -9.20 16.06 -23.14
C ILE A 5 -10.68 16.29 -22.87
N LEU A 6 -11.50 16.24 -23.93
CA LEU A 6 -12.94 16.50 -23.82
C LEU A 6 -13.77 15.25 -23.54
N SER A 7 -13.30 14.08 -23.97
CA SER A 7 -13.92 12.77 -23.76
C SER A 7 -12.90 11.80 -23.19
N PRO A 8 -12.66 11.82 -21.84
CA PRO A 8 -11.56 11.09 -21.24
C PRO A 8 -11.54 9.59 -21.53
N VAL A 9 -12.71 8.93 -21.53
CA VAL A 9 -12.80 7.47 -21.79
C VAL A 9 -12.43 7.14 -23.23
N GLU A 10 -13.00 7.88 -24.19
CA GLU A 10 -12.76 7.65 -25.62
C GLU A 10 -11.31 7.97 -26.04
N GLN A 11 -10.72 8.97 -25.39
CA GLN A 11 -9.35 9.40 -25.68
C GLN A 11 -8.29 8.56 -24.94
N PHE A 12 -8.66 7.85 -23.90
CA PHE A 12 -7.72 7.06 -23.10
C PHE A 12 -6.88 6.07 -23.90
N PRO A 13 -7.40 5.28 -24.86
CA PRO A 13 -6.59 4.35 -25.64
C PRO A 13 -5.41 5.04 -26.34
N THR A 14 -5.64 6.24 -26.88
CA THR A 14 -4.58 7.04 -27.53
C THR A 14 -3.51 7.49 -26.54
N TYR A 15 -3.92 7.99 -25.37
CA TYR A 15 -2.97 8.41 -24.33
C TYR A 15 -2.26 7.22 -23.68
N LYS A 16 -2.91 6.10 -23.53
CA LYS A 16 -2.32 4.83 -23.05
C LYS A 16 -1.19 4.36 -23.97
N GLU A 17 -1.43 4.33 -25.28
CA GLU A 17 -0.40 3.93 -26.24
C GLU A 17 0.76 4.92 -26.27
N LYS A 18 0.45 6.22 -26.32
CA LYS A 18 1.48 7.26 -26.24
C LYS A 18 2.32 7.16 -24.97
N PHE A 19 1.68 6.90 -23.81
CA PHE A 19 2.41 6.73 -22.55
C PHE A 19 3.31 5.50 -22.59
N ARG A 20 2.82 4.40 -23.14
CA ARG A 20 3.58 3.18 -23.30
C ARG A 20 4.83 3.39 -24.18
N GLU A 21 4.68 4.08 -25.31
CA GLU A 21 5.81 4.44 -26.18
C GLU A 21 6.84 5.30 -25.44
N VAL A 22 6.37 6.31 -24.67
CA VAL A 22 7.24 7.15 -23.84
C VAL A 22 7.95 6.32 -22.78
N ALA A 23 7.26 5.40 -22.12
CA ALA A 23 7.85 4.53 -21.09
C ALA A 23 8.88 3.55 -21.68
N GLU A 24 8.59 2.93 -22.82
CA GLU A 24 9.53 2.05 -23.54
C GLU A 24 10.79 2.82 -23.95
N LYS A 25 10.62 3.98 -24.55
CA LYS A 25 11.72 4.87 -24.93
C LYS A 25 12.56 5.31 -23.73
N THR A 26 11.90 5.70 -22.62
CA THR A 26 12.60 6.09 -21.39
C THR A 26 13.42 4.94 -20.82
N PHE A 27 12.88 3.72 -20.82
CA PHE A 27 13.62 2.54 -20.35
C PHE A 27 14.83 2.23 -21.25
N GLU A 28 14.69 2.38 -22.55
CA GLU A 28 15.79 2.18 -23.53
C GLU A 28 16.88 3.27 -23.38
N GLU A 29 16.49 4.52 -23.14
CA GLU A 29 17.42 5.61 -22.84
C GLU A 29 18.21 5.32 -21.55
N LEU A 30 17.55 4.85 -20.48
CA LEU A 30 18.22 4.46 -19.23
C LEU A 30 19.17 3.27 -19.44
N THR A 31 18.75 2.27 -20.20
CA THR A 31 19.58 1.08 -20.52
C THR A 31 20.83 1.49 -21.29
N SER A 32 20.67 2.35 -22.30
CA SER A 32 21.78 2.87 -23.11
C SER A 32 22.74 3.72 -22.27
N ALA A 33 22.21 4.60 -21.43
CA ALA A 33 22.98 5.45 -20.53
C ALA A 33 23.75 4.65 -19.47
N ALA A 34 23.17 3.54 -19.00
CA ALA A 34 23.81 2.61 -18.06
C ALA A 34 24.91 1.77 -18.68
N GLY A 35 24.95 1.65 -20.02
CA GLY A 35 25.93 0.81 -20.74
C GLY A 35 25.80 -0.68 -20.45
N ILE A 36 24.59 -1.17 -20.14
CA ILE A 36 24.33 -2.57 -19.83
C ILE A 36 24.26 -3.38 -21.12
N ASP A 37 24.81 -4.61 -21.07
CA ASP A 37 24.60 -5.64 -22.07
C ASP A 37 23.42 -6.54 -21.63
N PRO A 38 22.23 -6.39 -22.24
CA PRO A 38 21.06 -7.19 -21.89
C PRO A 38 21.25 -8.68 -22.16
N GLU A 39 22.01 -9.04 -23.21
CA GLU A 39 22.18 -10.45 -23.58
C GLU A 39 23.11 -11.16 -22.59
N ALA A 40 24.18 -10.51 -22.17
CA ALA A 40 25.04 -11.03 -21.11
C ALA A 40 24.28 -11.28 -19.81
N ASN A 41 23.39 -10.35 -19.42
CA ASN A 41 22.54 -10.53 -18.23
C ASN A 41 21.55 -11.70 -18.40
N ARG A 42 20.95 -11.87 -19.58
CA ARG A 42 20.04 -12.99 -19.86
C ARG A 42 20.74 -14.34 -19.74
N ILE A 43 21.97 -14.44 -20.25
CA ILE A 43 22.79 -15.66 -20.12
C ILE A 43 23.04 -15.98 -18.65
N LEU A 44 23.48 -14.98 -17.87
CA LEU A 44 23.74 -15.14 -16.44
C LEU A 44 22.47 -15.53 -15.66
N CYS A 45 21.34 -14.93 -15.97
CA CYS A 45 20.07 -15.27 -15.33
C CYS A 45 19.60 -16.70 -15.66
N ARG A 46 19.85 -17.20 -16.88
CA ARG A 46 19.58 -18.61 -17.23
C ARG A 46 20.48 -19.56 -16.43
N GLU A 47 21.79 -19.25 -16.31
CA GLU A 47 22.70 -20.03 -15.45
C GLU A 47 22.22 -20.10 -14.00
N ILE A 48 21.77 -18.96 -13.44
CA ILE A 48 21.21 -18.90 -12.07
C ILE A 48 19.97 -19.78 -11.96
N GLN A 49 19.09 -19.76 -12.97
CA GLN A 49 17.87 -20.58 -13.00
C GLN A 49 18.19 -22.08 -13.07
N ASP A 50 19.18 -22.47 -13.86
CA ASP A 50 19.66 -23.85 -13.95
C ASP A 50 20.25 -24.33 -12.64
N LEU A 51 21.08 -23.50 -11.98
CA LEU A 51 21.63 -23.80 -10.66
C LEU A 51 20.52 -23.94 -9.59
N LYS A 52 19.51 -23.05 -9.61
CA LYS A 52 18.34 -23.14 -8.72
C LYS A 52 17.54 -24.42 -8.95
N SER A 53 17.34 -24.82 -10.21
CA SER A 53 16.67 -26.07 -10.58
C SER A 53 17.44 -27.28 -10.04
N ASN A 54 18.76 -27.30 -10.21
CA ASN A 54 19.63 -28.36 -9.70
C ASN A 54 19.66 -28.41 -8.17
N ASN A 55 19.66 -27.26 -7.51
CA ASN A 55 19.56 -27.17 -6.04
C ASN A 55 18.21 -27.69 -5.54
N ALA A 56 17.12 -27.40 -6.23
CA ALA A 56 15.77 -27.91 -5.90
C ALA A 56 15.74 -29.45 -6.01
N LYS A 57 16.29 -30.03 -7.08
CA LYS A 57 16.41 -31.49 -7.26
C LYS A 57 17.25 -32.13 -6.14
N THR A 58 18.40 -31.52 -5.83
CA THR A 58 19.30 -31.97 -4.76
C THR A 58 18.60 -31.90 -3.39
N THR A 59 17.89 -30.82 -3.12
CA THR A 59 17.10 -30.64 -1.88
C THR A 59 15.99 -31.68 -1.75
N THR A 60 15.29 -32.00 -2.84
CA THR A 60 14.25 -33.05 -2.85
C THR A 60 14.88 -34.41 -2.56
N THR A 61 15.99 -34.74 -3.21
CA THR A 61 16.74 -35.98 -2.97
C THR A 61 17.24 -36.08 -1.53
N LEU A 62 17.78 -35.01 -0.98
CA LEU A 62 18.22 -34.93 0.42
C LEU A 62 17.04 -35.14 1.39
N ARG A 63 15.88 -34.55 1.10
CA ARG A 63 14.67 -34.72 1.90
C ARG A 63 14.21 -36.18 1.94
N TRP A 64 14.22 -36.88 0.81
CA TRP A 64 13.88 -38.29 0.74
C TRP A 64 14.83 -39.16 1.56
N TRP A 65 16.16 -38.94 1.47
CA TRP A 65 17.15 -39.66 2.27
C TRP A 65 17.01 -39.38 3.76
N THR A 66 16.65 -38.15 4.13
CA THR A 66 16.43 -37.76 5.54
C THR A 66 15.16 -38.44 6.09
N ILE A 67 14.07 -38.48 5.32
CA ILE A 67 12.82 -39.17 5.70
C ILE A 67 13.11 -40.67 5.88
N LEU A 68 13.83 -41.28 4.94
CA LEU A 68 14.21 -42.69 5.04
C LEU A 68 15.08 -42.95 6.29
N CYS A 69 16.01 -42.06 6.60
CA CYS A 69 16.85 -42.13 7.80
C CYS A 69 15.99 -42.09 9.07
N VAL A 70 15.07 -41.14 9.18
CA VAL A 70 14.15 -41.01 10.34
C VAL A 70 13.25 -42.26 10.44
N PHE A 71 12.69 -42.72 9.31
CA PHE A 71 11.86 -43.95 9.30
C PHE A 71 12.63 -45.17 9.82
N MET A 72 13.87 -45.36 9.39
CA MET A 72 14.71 -46.46 9.87
C MET A 72 15.04 -46.36 11.36
N TYR A 73 15.27 -45.14 11.89
CA TYR A 73 15.43 -44.94 13.32
C TYR A 73 14.17 -45.29 14.13
N VAL A 74 12.98 -44.87 13.63
CA VAL A 74 11.68 -45.22 14.27
C VAL A 74 11.47 -46.72 14.26
N VAL A 75 11.73 -47.40 13.15
CA VAL A 75 11.56 -48.88 13.09
C VAL A 75 12.55 -49.56 14.02
N ALA A 76 13.81 -49.13 14.07
CA ALA A 76 14.78 -49.71 15.01
C ALA A 76 14.37 -49.48 16.48
N ALA A 77 13.84 -48.29 16.81
CA ALA A 77 13.32 -48.01 18.16
C ALA A 77 12.10 -48.89 18.52
N VAL A 78 11.17 -49.09 17.58
CA VAL A 78 10.00 -49.98 17.77
C VAL A 78 10.44 -51.41 17.99
N CYS A 79 11.45 -51.92 17.22
CA CYS A 79 12.00 -53.27 17.44
C CYS A 79 12.59 -53.42 18.85
N ILE A 80 13.31 -52.40 19.35
CA ILE A 80 13.87 -52.40 20.71
C ILE A 80 12.76 -52.38 21.78
N ILE A 81 11.71 -51.54 21.60
CA ILE A 81 10.57 -51.46 22.52
C ILE A 81 9.83 -52.79 22.59
N ILE A 82 9.60 -53.46 21.45
CA ILE A 82 8.97 -54.78 21.39
C ILE A 82 9.80 -55.82 22.17
N CYS A 83 11.12 -55.80 22.04
CA CYS A 83 12.02 -56.66 22.80
C CYS A 83 11.91 -56.45 24.31
N ILE A 84 11.84 -55.19 24.74
CA ILE A 84 11.74 -54.82 26.17
C ILE A 84 10.35 -55.20 26.74
N SER A 85 9.28 -54.92 25.99
CA SER A 85 7.89 -55.07 26.48
C SER A 85 7.40 -56.52 26.53
N LYS A 86 7.82 -57.39 25.59
CA LYS A 86 7.39 -58.80 25.52
C LYS A 86 8.31 -59.76 26.29
N GLY A 87 9.48 -59.31 26.73
CA GLY A 87 10.46 -60.11 27.49
C GLY A 87 10.78 -61.46 26.81
N PHE A 88 11.63 -62.23 27.44
CA PHE A 88 12.01 -63.56 26.98
C PHE A 88 10.95 -64.65 27.36
N GLN A 89 9.76 -64.25 27.77
CA GLN A 89 8.74 -65.19 28.31
C GLN A 89 8.06 -66.08 27.25
N ASN A 90 8.06 -65.72 25.98
CA ASN A 90 7.38 -66.45 24.89
C ASN A 90 8.33 -67.04 23.80
N GLY A 91 9.55 -67.41 24.19
CA GLY A 91 10.53 -68.04 23.27
C GLY A 91 11.63 -67.08 22.78
N LEU A 92 12.83 -67.59 22.63
CA LEU A 92 14.07 -66.83 22.30
C LEU A 92 14.17 -66.35 20.84
N VAL A 93 13.38 -66.90 19.90
CA VAL A 93 13.55 -66.67 18.46
C VAL A 93 13.15 -65.26 18.03
N VAL A 94 12.01 -64.74 18.52
CA VAL A 94 11.47 -63.43 18.12
C VAL A 94 12.33 -62.27 18.65
N PRO A 95 12.74 -62.22 19.93
CA PRO A 95 13.66 -61.18 20.42
C PRO A 95 15.01 -61.16 19.69
N ILE A 96 15.60 -62.33 19.41
CA ILE A 96 16.89 -62.43 18.70
C ILE A 96 16.77 -61.87 17.29
N LEU A 97 15.69 -62.18 16.56
CA LEU A 97 15.43 -61.64 15.19
C LEU A 97 15.24 -60.13 15.21
N CYS A 98 14.52 -59.58 16.21
CA CYS A 98 14.34 -58.14 16.35
C CYS A 98 15.66 -57.40 16.70
N ILE A 99 16.49 -57.95 17.56
CA ILE A 99 17.81 -57.36 17.88
C ILE A 99 18.75 -57.41 16.67
N LEU A 100 18.81 -58.54 15.94
CA LEU A 100 19.61 -58.65 14.72
C LEU A 100 19.14 -57.67 13.62
N GLY A 101 17.80 -57.52 13.48
CA GLY A 101 17.20 -56.55 12.56
C GLY A 101 17.54 -55.10 12.90
N ALA A 102 17.46 -54.74 14.19
CA ALA A 102 17.81 -53.41 14.66
C ALA A 102 19.31 -53.10 14.45
N ILE A 103 20.19 -54.07 14.75
CA ILE A 103 21.65 -53.91 14.50
C ILE A 103 21.92 -53.77 13.03
N ALA A 104 21.34 -54.60 12.16
CA ALA A 104 21.51 -54.49 10.70
C ALA A 104 21.04 -53.15 10.16
N MET A 105 19.91 -52.62 10.67
CA MET A 105 19.43 -51.26 10.29
C MET A 105 20.38 -50.16 10.75
N LEU A 106 20.88 -50.22 11.97
CA LEU A 106 21.85 -49.26 12.48
C LEU A 106 23.16 -49.27 11.66
N VAL A 107 23.64 -50.46 11.30
CA VAL A 107 24.84 -50.60 10.43
C VAL A 107 24.59 -49.97 9.07
N LEU A 108 23.42 -50.23 8.44
CA LEU A 108 23.02 -49.61 7.18
C LEU A 108 22.90 -48.07 7.27
N LEU A 109 22.34 -47.56 8.36
CA LEU A 109 22.23 -46.14 8.63
C LEU A 109 23.61 -45.48 8.68
N PHE A 110 24.54 -46.01 9.51
CA PHE A 110 25.86 -45.39 9.68
C PHE A 110 26.79 -45.61 8.49
N TRP A 111 26.69 -46.75 7.79
CA TRP A 111 27.63 -47.09 6.72
C TRP A 111 27.20 -46.55 5.36
N LYS A 112 25.88 -46.48 5.07
CA LYS A 112 25.40 -46.02 3.75
C LYS A 112 24.60 -44.70 3.83
N ILE A 113 23.61 -44.57 4.71
CA ILE A 113 22.67 -43.48 4.62
C ILE A 113 23.29 -42.16 5.12
N HIS A 114 23.97 -42.16 6.24
CA HIS A 114 24.65 -40.96 6.73
C HIS A 114 25.70 -40.37 5.77
N PRO A 115 26.59 -41.15 5.16
CA PRO A 115 27.50 -40.64 4.17
C PRO A 115 26.81 -40.04 2.94
N ILE A 116 25.69 -40.64 2.50
CA ILE A 116 24.90 -40.12 1.36
C ILE A 116 24.27 -38.76 1.75
N ILE A 117 23.64 -38.67 2.90
CA ILE A 117 23.05 -37.42 3.42
C ILE A 117 24.13 -36.34 3.54
N LYS A 118 25.30 -36.68 4.08
CA LYS A 118 26.43 -35.74 4.19
C LYS A 118 26.91 -35.27 2.83
N LYS A 119 27.02 -36.16 1.84
CA LYS A 119 27.39 -35.82 0.46
C LYS A 119 26.41 -34.85 -0.17
N TYR A 120 25.10 -35.16 -0.14
CA TYR A 120 24.08 -34.27 -0.70
C TYR A 120 23.98 -32.94 0.03
N LYS A 121 24.23 -32.91 1.34
CA LYS A 121 24.31 -31.65 2.10
C LYS A 121 25.49 -30.77 1.67
N LEU A 122 26.64 -31.38 1.39
CA LEU A 122 27.80 -30.65 0.85
C LEU A 122 27.50 -30.09 -0.54
N ILE A 123 26.95 -30.91 -1.45
CA ILE A 123 26.58 -30.47 -2.81
C ILE A 123 25.54 -29.32 -2.73
N LYS A 124 24.54 -29.42 -1.85
CA LYS A 124 23.56 -28.38 -1.64
C LYS A 124 24.21 -27.06 -1.21
N ASN A 125 25.09 -27.11 -0.20
CA ASN A 125 25.79 -25.92 0.29
C ASN A 125 26.69 -25.27 -0.79
N GLU A 126 27.35 -26.10 -1.61
CA GLU A 126 28.14 -25.62 -2.74
C GLU A 126 27.27 -24.94 -3.80
N LEU A 127 26.14 -25.54 -4.17
CA LEU A 127 25.18 -24.95 -5.11
C LEU A 127 24.59 -23.64 -4.55
N GLU A 128 24.26 -23.57 -3.27
CA GLU A 128 23.76 -22.35 -2.63
C GLU A 128 24.81 -21.23 -2.65
N THR A 129 26.08 -21.57 -2.46
CA THR A 129 27.18 -20.61 -2.57
C THR A 129 27.37 -20.12 -4.00
N GLN A 130 27.31 -21.04 -4.99
CA GLN A 130 27.40 -20.67 -6.41
C GLN A 130 26.21 -19.78 -6.83
N ILE A 131 24.99 -20.12 -6.43
CA ILE A 131 23.79 -19.30 -6.69
C ILE A 131 23.99 -17.90 -6.12
N LYS A 132 24.39 -17.79 -4.84
CA LYS A 132 24.60 -16.50 -4.20
C LYS A 132 25.64 -15.64 -4.91
N ASN A 133 26.77 -16.25 -5.32
CA ASN A 133 27.82 -15.53 -6.04
C ASN A 133 27.32 -15.05 -7.43
N LYS A 134 26.59 -15.90 -8.16
CA LYS A 134 26.02 -15.54 -9.45
C LYS A 134 24.89 -14.50 -9.35
N GLU A 135 24.09 -14.57 -8.30
CA GLU A 135 23.09 -13.53 -8.02
C GLU A 135 23.76 -12.18 -7.71
N GLN A 136 24.86 -12.18 -6.95
CA GLN A 136 25.63 -10.95 -6.70
C GLN A 136 26.23 -10.39 -8.01
N GLU A 137 26.80 -11.25 -8.86
CA GLU A 137 27.29 -10.85 -10.18
C GLU A 137 26.18 -10.21 -11.04
N ALA A 138 24.95 -10.77 -11.01
CA ALA A 138 23.80 -10.21 -11.70
C ALA A 138 23.37 -8.85 -11.11
N TRP A 139 23.38 -8.69 -9.77
CA TRP A 139 23.14 -7.41 -9.12
C TRP A 139 24.19 -6.35 -9.49
N ASP A 140 25.47 -6.74 -9.52
CA ASP A 140 26.57 -5.83 -9.86
C ASP A 140 26.46 -5.40 -11.34
N MET A 141 26.07 -6.32 -12.24
CA MET A 141 25.83 -6.01 -13.64
C MET A 141 24.66 -5.02 -13.85
N MET A 142 23.60 -5.14 -13.06
CA MET A 142 22.41 -4.28 -13.16
C MET A 142 22.50 -3.00 -12.33
N ALA A 143 23.51 -2.88 -11.45
CA ALA A 143 23.67 -1.73 -10.55
C ALA A 143 23.70 -0.37 -11.29
N PRO A 144 24.39 -0.21 -12.46
CA PRO A 144 24.36 1.06 -13.18
C PRO A 144 22.96 1.48 -13.61
N LEU A 145 22.11 0.56 -14.11
CA LEU A 145 20.72 0.86 -14.45
C LEU A 145 19.87 1.17 -13.21
N ASN A 146 20.02 0.36 -12.16
CA ASN A 146 19.27 0.53 -10.92
C ASN A 146 19.51 1.91 -10.28
N GLN A 147 20.72 2.48 -10.44
CA GLN A 147 21.06 3.81 -9.93
C GLN A 147 20.53 4.97 -10.79
N LEU A 148 20.15 4.72 -12.04
CA LEU A 148 19.62 5.76 -12.93
C LEU A 148 18.12 6.02 -12.73
N TYR A 149 17.37 5.15 -12.04
CA TYR A 149 16.00 5.45 -11.70
C TYR A 149 15.95 6.59 -10.68
N ASP A 150 15.17 7.62 -11.00
CA ASP A 150 14.97 8.79 -10.14
C ASP A 150 13.49 8.99 -9.77
N TRP A 151 13.22 9.85 -8.77
CA TRP A 151 11.89 10.13 -8.27
C TRP A 151 10.95 10.82 -9.26
N ASP A 152 11.51 11.48 -10.28
CA ASP A 152 10.74 12.30 -11.22
C ASP A 152 10.46 11.59 -12.54
N ILE A 153 10.98 10.39 -12.73
CA ILE A 153 10.88 9.63 -13.99
C ILE A 153 9.42 9.47 -14.44
N PHE A 154 8.55 9.12 -13.51
CA PHE A 154 7.12 8.94 -13.79
C PHE A 154 6.45 10.28 -14.10
N ASN A 155 6.73 11.33 -13.33
CA ASN A 155 6.17 12.66 -13.55
C ASN A 155 6.58 13.23 -14.91
N ARG A 156 7.84 13.02 -15.34
CA ARG A 156 8.30 13.39 -16.69
C ARG A 156 7.56 12.67 -17.79
N MET A 157 7.34 11.35 -17.66
CA MET A 157 6.56 10.58 -18.64
C MET A 157 5.10 11.05 -18.69
N MET A 158 4.50 11.34 -17.54
CA MET A 158 3.14 11.90 -17.46
C MET A 158 3.03 13.24 -18.17
N THR A 159 3.95 14.18 -17.91
CA THR A 159 3.98 15.52 -18.53
C THR A 159 4.19 15.45 -20.05
N GLN A 160 4.96 14.49 -20.56
CA GLN A 160 5.14 14.28 -22.00
C GLN A 160 3.89 13.68 -22.67
N THR A 161 3.05 12.99 -21.90
CA THR A 161 1.88 12.27 -22.43
C THR A 161 0.62 13.11 -22.33
N VAL A 162 0.30 13.62 -21.13
CA VAL A 162 -0.94 14.36 -20.85
C VAL A 162 -0.71 15.85 -21.13
N PRO A 163 -1.52 16.46 -21.98
CA PRO A 163 -1.34 17.86 -22.33
C PRO A 163 -1.61 18.79 -21.14
N ARG A 164 -0.78 19.82 -21.00
CA ARG A 164 -0.91 20.87 -19.96
C ARG A 164 -0.92 20.32 -18.52
N LEU A 165 -0.31 19.17 -18.31
CA LEU A 165 -0.03 18.62 -16.98
C LEU A 165 1.41 18.98 -16.61
N GLU A 166 1.58 19.61 -15.47
CA GLU A 166 2.87 20.00 -14.90
C GLU A 166 2.94 19.53 -13.46
N PHE A 167 4.07 18.99 -13.06
CA PHE A 167 4.30 18.61 -11.66
C PHE A 167 5.29 19.57 -11.01
N ASP A 168 4.99 19.95 -9.78
CA ASP A 168 5.95 20.66 -8.94
C ASP A 168 7.08 19.68 -8.53
N PRO A 169 8.33 20.15 -8.36
CA PRO A 169 9.43 19.29 -7.89
C PRO A 169 9.15 18.69 -6.51
N TYR A 170 8.47 19.44 -5.66
CA TYR A 170 7.90 19.04 -4.36
C TYR A 170 6.73 19.97 -4.03
N PHE A 171 5.89 19.58 -3.06
CA PHE A 171 4.74 20.39 -2.66
C PHE A 171 5.20 21.62 -1.87
N THR A 172 5.12 22.79 -2.49
CA THR A 172 5.63 24.04 -1.93
C THR A 172 4.64 24.71 -0.96
N ASN A 173 5.17 25.52 -0.04
CA ASN A 173 4.37 26.39 0.83
C ASN A 173 3.49 27.35 0.04
N GLN A 174 3.99 27.83 -1.09
CA GLN A 174 3.23 28.71 -1.98
C GLN A 174 2.01 27.99 -2.59
N ARG A 175 2.18 26.78 -3.12
CA ARG A 175 1.08 25.98 -3.67
C ARG A 175 0.04 25.67 -2.59
N LEU A 176 0.49 25.36 -1.39
CA LEU A 176 -0.39 25.12 -0.23
C LEU A 176 -1.16 26.39 0.14
N ALA A 177 -0.47 27.52 0.25
CA ALA A 177 -1.09 28.82 0.56
C ALA A 177 -2.10 29.26 -0.52
N ASP A 178 -1.80 29.02 -1.81
CA ASP A 178 -2.74 29.29 -2.89
C ASP A 178 -4.01 28.45 -2.76
N LEU A 179 -3.89 27.15 -2.51
CA LEU A 179 -5.04 26.25 -2.30
C LEU A 179 -5.89 26.66 -1.08
N ILE A 180 -5.25 27.12 0.00
CA ILE A 180 -5.96 27.60 1.21
C ILE A 180 -6.64 28.94 0.92
N ASN A 181 -5.90 29.95 0.47
CA ASN A 181 -6.38 31.32 0.38
C ASN A 181 -7.28 31.57 -0.83
N SER A 182 -6.94 31.01 -2.00
CA SER A 182 -7.67 31.26 -3.24
C SER A 182 -8.82 30.29 -3.47
N TYR A 183 -8.68 29.03 -3.00
CA TYR A 183 -9.63 27.97 -3.26
C TYR A 183 -10.37 27.47 -2.01
N GLY A 184 -9.93 27.87 -0.81
CA GLY A 184 -10.64 27.57 0.44
C GLY A 184 -10.40 26.15 0.96
N TRP A 185 -9.18 25.60 0.71
CA TRP A 185 -8.80 24.35 1.38
C TRP A 185 -8.69 24.56 2.88
N ASP A 186 -9.26 23.62 3.66
CA ASP A 186 -9.22 23.70 5.12
C ASP A 186 -7.77 23.58 5.63
N GLU A 187 -7.27 24.64 6.25
CA GLU A 187 -5.94 24.67 6.85
C GLU A 187 -5.76 23.57 7.92
N ASN A 188 -6.84 23.19 8.61
CA ASN A 188 -6.84 22.15 9.64
C ASN A 188 -6.98 20.73 9.06
N PHE A 189 -7.13 20.58 7.75
CA PHE A 189 -7.34 19.27 7.12
C PHE A 189 -6.31 18.22 7.57
N ASN A 190 -5.04 18.62 7.70
CA ASN A 190 -3.95 17.71 8.07
C ASN A 190 -3.69 17.63 9.58
N LYS A 191 -4.45 18.34 10.45
CA LYS A 191 -4.19 18.40 11.90
C LYS A 191 -4.12 17.04 12.58
N GLU A 192 -5.01 16.12 12.20
CA GLU A 192 -5.13 14.76 12.75
C GLU A 192 -4.61 13.68 11.80
N ARG A 193 -3.88 14.06 10.75
CA ARG A 193 -3.36 13.16 9.73
C ARG A 193 -1.85 13.25 9.62
N SER A 194 -1.23 12.22 9.08
CA SER A 194 0.18 12.20 8.68
C SER A 194 0.26 11.98 7.18
N VAL A 195 1.10 12.75 6.49
CA VAL A 195 1.26 12.64 5.04
C VAL A 195 2.24 11.53 4.71
N MET A 196 1.78 10.54 3.95
CA MET A 196 2.62 9.43 3.46
C MET A 196 3.38 9.85 2.19
N PHE A 197 2.68 10.50 1.26
CA PHE A 197 3.25 11.16 0.10
C PHE A 197 2.34 12.27 -0.42
N SER A 198 2.91 13.19 -1.21
CA SER A 198 2.17 14.20 -1.94
C SER A 198 2.81 14.47 -3.30
N HIS A 199 1.99 14.64 -4.34
CA HIS A 199 2.37 15.15 -5.65
C HIS A 199 1.50 16.35 -5.95
N SER A 200 2.11 17.51 -6.14
CA SER A 200 1.41 18.74 -6.52
C SER A 200 1.79 19.19 -7.92
N GLY A 201 0.98 20.05 -8.50
CA GLY A 201 1.23 20.57 -9.82
C GLY A 201 0.07 21.39 -10.36
N LEU A 202 0.09 21.56 -11.68
CA LEU A 202 -0.95 22.24 -12.45
C LEU A 202 -1.49 21.32 -13.53
N ILE A 203 -2.80 21.33 -13.72
CA ILE A 203 -3.44 20.78 -14.92
C ILE A 203 -4.34 21.85 -15.55
N ASN A 204 -4.12 22.13 -16.82
CA ASN A 204 -4.74 23.27 -17.51
C ASN A 204 -4.56 24.61 -16.76
N GLY A 205 -3.44 24.77 -16.04
CA GLY A 205 -3.11 25.95 -15.23
C GLY A 205 -3.80 25.99 -13.86
N ASN A 206 -4.61 25.01 -13.51
CA ASN A 206 -5.29 24.93 -12.22
C ASN A 206 -4.53 24.01 -11.25
N PRO A 207 -4.40 24.38 -9.96
CA PRO A 207 -3.60 23.64 -9.00
C PRO A 207 -4.27 22.33 -8.59
N PHE A 208 -3.44 21.30 -8.43
CA PHE A 208 -3.87 20.03 -7.84
C PHE A 208 -2.85 19.50 -6.83
N VAL A 209 -3.32 18.60 -5.97
CA VAL A 209 -2.51 17.78 -5.08
C VAL A 209 -3.08 16.36 -5.06
N ILE A 210 -2.24 15.36 -5.38
CA ILE A 210 -2.53 13.95 -5.13
C ILE A 210 -1.76 13.57 -3.87
N ALA A 211 -2.45 13.19 -2.81
CA ALA A 211 -1.80 12.86 -1.55
C ALA A 211 -2.44 11.66 -0.87
N ARG A 212 -1.60 10.84 -0.25
CA ARG A 212 -2.03 9.79 0.69
C ARG A 212 -1.75 10.27 2.10
N THR A 213 -2.79 10.24 2.92
CA THR A 213 -2.69 10.62 4.32
C THR A 213 -3.18 9.49 5.20
N ARG A 214 -2.50 9.28 6.34
CA ARG A 214 -2.89 8.34 7.40
C ARG A 214 -3.63 9.11 8.50
N LYS A 215 -4.77 8.58 8.95
CA LYS A 215 -5.55 9.08 10.09
C LYS A 215 -5.76 7.95 11.07
N MET A 216 -5.77 8.26 12.36
CA MET A 216 -6.20 7.34 13.41
C MET A 216 -7.65 7.65 13.82
N GLU A 217 -8.45 6.60 13.97
CA GLU A 217 -9.81 6.68 14.49
C GLU A 217 -10.00 5.58 15.56
N TRP A 218 -10.85 5.85 16.54
CA TRP A 218 -11.17 4.84 17.53
C TRP A 218 -12.21 3.86 16.99
N GLY A 219 -11.79 2.62 16.79
CA GLY A 219 -12.66 1.49 16.52
C GLY A 219 -12.99 0.70 17.78
N THR A 220 -13.57 -0.48 17.59
CA THR A 220 -13.93 -1.40 18.67
C THR A 220 -13.44 -2.80 18.34
N LYS A 221 -12.61 -3.39 19.23
CA LYS A 221 -12.08 -4.74 19.09
C LYS A 221 -12.76 -5.70 20.08
N GLU A 222 -13.16 -6.87 19.59
CA GLU A 222 -13.68 -7.95 20.42
C GLU A 222 -12.51 -8.78 20.98
N TYR A 223 -12.44 -8.89 22.30
CA TYR A 223 -11.50 -9.77 23.01
C TYR A 223 -12.25 -10.95 23.59
N LYS A 224 -11.65 -12.14 23.53
CA LYS A 224 -12.27 -13.41 23.95
C LYS A 224 -11.44 -14.07 25.03
N GLY A 225 -12.14 -14.63 26.02
CA GLY A 225 -11.53 -15.42 27.09
C GLY A 225 -12.21 -16.78 27.25
N GLU A 226 -11.47 -17.74 27.73
CA GLU A 226 -11.97 -19.09 27.99
C GLU A 226 -11.54 -19.56 29.38
N LEU A 227 -12.44 -20.25 30.07
CA LEU A 227 -12.16 -20.91 31.37
C LEU A 227 -12.70 -22.33 31.35
N THR A 228 -11.82 -23.32 31.49
CA THR A 228 -12.23 -24.71 31.59
C THR A 228 -12.47 -25.08 33.05
N VAL A 229 -13.72 -25.35 33.37
CA VAL A 229 -14.17 -25.79 34.70
C VAL A 229 -14.27 -27.31 34.71
N LYS A 230 -13.66 -27.94 35.68
CA LYS A 230 -13.73 -29.39 35.88
C LYS A 230 -14.39 -29.68 37.23
N TRP A 231 -15.34 -30.63 37.26
CA TRP A 231 -15.98 -31.07 38.49
C TRP A 231 -16.29 -32.56 38.45
N THR A 232 -16.63 -33.13 39.60
CA THR A 232 -17.00 -34.53 39.73
C THR A 232 -18.37 -34.64 40.34
N THR A 233 -19.19 -35.55 39.81
CA THR A 233 -20.46 -35.96 40.40
C THR A 233 -20.37 -37.41 40.83
N VAL A 234 -21.00 -37.73 41.95
CA VAL A 234 -21.13 -39.13 42.43
C VAL A 234 -22.55 -39.58 42.15
N GLU A 235 -22.70 -40.47 41.19
CA GLU A 235 -23.97 -41.09 40.84
C GLU A 235 -24.03 -42.48 41.51
N THR A 236 -25.20 -42.85 42.00
CA THR A 236 -25.43 -44.22 42.54
C THR A 236 -26.13 -44.98 41.42
N ASP A 237 -25.50 -46.06 40.96
CA ASP A 237 -26.07 -46.96 39.95
C ASP A 237 -27.26 -47.77 40.54
N SER A 238 -28.08 -48.35 39.64
CA SER A 238 -29.24 -49.20 40.01
C SER A 238 -28.91 -50.31 41.00
N ASP A 239 -27.65 -50.73 41.06
CA ASP A 239 -27.11 -51.74 41.96
C ASP A 239 -26.55 -51.19 43.29
N GLY A 240 -26.75 -49.89 43.59
CA GLY A 240 -26.32 -49.26 44.84
C GLY A 240 -24.82 -48.90 44.88
N LYS A 241 -24.06 -49.09 43.80
CA LYS A 241 -22.63 -48.71 43.72
C LYS A 241 -22.45 -47.25 43.35
N LYS A 242 -21.63 -46.52 44.11
CA LYS A 242 -21.26 -45.13 43.84
C LYS A 242 -20.20 -45.10 42.75
N GLN A 243 -20.53 -44.47 41.64
CA GLN A 243 -19.56 -44.14 40.53
C GLN A 243 -19.27 -42.67 40.51
N THR A 244 -17.98 -42.32 40.42
CA THR A 244 -17.53 -40.94 40.27
C THR A 244 -17.42 -40.64 38.79
N ARG A 245 -18.22 -39.65 38.31
CA ARG A 245 -18.11 -39.14 36.94
C ARG A 245 -17.37 -37.80 36.93
N HIS A 246 -16.42 -37.68 36.02
CA HIS A 246 -15.68 -36.45 35.76
C HIS A 246 -16.35 -35.68 34.64
N HIS A 247 -16.62 -34.41 34.89
CA HIS A 247 -17.20 -33.48 33.92
C HIS A 247 -16.22 -32.37 33.65
N SER A 248 -16.29 -31.80 32.44
CA SER A 248 -15.51 -30.64 32.03
C SER A 248 -16.35 -29.79 31.10
N GLU A 249 -16.38 -28.49 31.34
CA GLU A 249 -17.03 -27.50 30.47
C GLU A 249 -16.11 -26.31 30.28
N THR A 250 -16.01 -25.83 29.04
CA THR A 250 -15.25 -24.61 28.71
C THR A 250 -16.22 -23.46 28.56
N LEU A 251 -16.19 -22.55 29.53
CA LEU A 251 -16.93 -21.29 29.49
C LEU A 251 -16.22 -20.29 28.65
N ARG A 252 -16.96 -19.56 27.82
CA ARG A 252 -16.42 -18.51 26.93
C ARG A 252 -17.09 -17.18 27.21
N ALA A 253 -16.29 -16.13 27.20
CA ALA A 253 -16.76 -14.76 27.34
C ALA A 253 -16.10 -13.86 26.30
N SER A 254 -16.77 -12.78 25.92
CA SER A 254 -16.18 -11.72 25.10
C SER A 254 -16.53 -10.35 25.66
N ILE A 255 -15.64 -9.40 25.43
CA ILE A 255 -15.81 -7.99 25.75
C ILE A 255 -15.41 -7.15 24.54
N HIS A 256 -15.97 -5.94 24.44
CA HIS A 256 -15.63 -4.99 23.40
C HIS A 256 -14.91 -3.80 24.02
N LYS A 257 -13.72 -3.46 23.52
CA LYS A 257 -12.91 -2.35 24.03
C LYS A 257 -12.46 -1.44 22.89
N PRO A 258 -12.23 -0.15 23.18
CA PRO A 258 -11.69 0.78 22.21
C PRO A 258 -10.33 0.31 21.67
N TYR A 259 -10.12 0.47 20.37
CA TYR A 259 -8.90 0.09 19.67
C TYR A 259 -8.54 1.18 18.65
N PRO A 260 -7.28 1.66 18.59
CA PRO A 260 -6.86 2.66 17.60
C PRO A 260 -6.70 2.00 16.23
N GLU A 261 -7.55 2.39 15.29
CA GLU A 261 -7.51 1.94 13.89
C GLU A 261 -6.86 3.02 13.04
N TYR A 262 -5.99 2.61 12.10
CA TYR A 262 -5.26 3.50 11.22
C TYR A 262 -5.72 3.29 9.78
N PHE A 263 -6.15 4.38 9.15
CA PHE A 263 -6.64 4.36 7.77
C PHE A 263 -5.76 5.24 6.90
N GLU A 264 -5.34 4.71 5.77
CA GLU A 264 -4.69 5.48 4.72
C GLU A 264 -5.70 5.79 3.62
N LYS A 265 -5.74 7.04 3.18
CA LYS A 265 -6.63 7.46 2.11
C LYS A 265 -5.93 8.38 1.13
N THR A 266 -5.94 7.97 -0.14
CA THR A 266 -5.44 8.78 -1.26
C THR A 266 -6.56 9.67 -1.78
N ARG A 267 -6.27 10.97 -1.96
CA ARG A 267 -7.21 11.97 -2.48
C ARG A 267 -6.53 12.79 -3.56
N LEU A 268 -7.32 13.16 -4.56
CA LEU A 268 -6.99 14.21 -5.51
C LEU A 268 -7.76 15.47 -5.11
N ILE A 269 -7.02 16.52 -4.76
CA ILE A 269 -7.55 17.84 -4.41
C ILE A 269 -7.26 18.75 -5.59
N TYR A 270 -8.27 19.49 -6.06
CA TYR A 270 -8.18 20.31 -7.26
C TYR A 270 -8.88 21.66 -7.04
N GLY A 271 -8.14 22.73 -7.26
CA GLY A 271 -8.64 24.10 -7.17
C GLY A 271 -9.13 24.61 -8.53
N ASN A 272 -10.38 25.11 -8.62
CA ASN A 272 -10.88 25.75 -9.83
C ASN A 272 -11.96 26.78 -9.48
N THR A 273 -11.96 27.93 -10.14
CA THR A 273 -12.90 29.04 -9.86
C THR A 273 -14.24 28.93 -10.58
N ALA A 274 -14.47 27.85 -11.38
CA ALA A 274 -15.76 27.61 -11.99
C ALA A 274 -16.83 27.25 -10.93
N ALA A 275 -18.03 27.79 -11.07
CA ALA A 275 -19.15 27.56 -10.17
C ALA A 275 -18.76 27.77 -8.68
N PRO A 276 -18.37 29.02 -8.28
CA PRO A 276 -17.72 29.27 -7.00
C PRO A 276 -18.63 29.14 -5.79
N ASP A 277 -19.96 29.10 -5.97
CA ASP A 277 -20.95 28.97 -4.88
C ASP A 277 -21.58 27.58 -4.82
N LEU A 278 -21.16 26.68 -5.73
CA LEU A 278 -21.72 25.32 -5.83
C LEU A 278 -21.06 24.39 -4.81
N ASN A 279 -21.91 23.71 -4.05
CA ASN A 279 -21.53 22.58 -3.20
C ASN A 279 -22.36 21.37 -3.60
N PHE A 280 -21.71 20.19 -3.66
CA PHE A 280 -22.37 18.90 -3.81
C PHE A 280 -21.46 17.77 -3.38
N THR A 281 -22.07 16.64 -3.06
CA THR A 281 -21.36 15.37 -2.80
C THR A 281 -21.94 14.28 -3.68
N ARG A 282 -21.07 13.58 -4.38
CA ARG A 282 -21.36 12.39 -5.15
C ARG A 282 -20.63 11.20 -4.55
N ASP A 283 -21.38 10.20 -4.14
CA ASP A 283 -20.86 8.94 -3.59
C ASP A 283 -20.93 7.80 -4.61
N ILE A 284 -20.12 6.77 -4.40
CA ILE A 284 -20.12 5.53 -5.19
C ILE A 284 -21.49 4.85 -5.05
N ASN A 285 -22.07 4.43 -6.17
CA ASN A 285 -23.33 3.71 -6.14
C ASN A 285 -23.14 2.23 -5.74
N ASP A 286 -24.21 1.63 -5.21
CA ASP A 286 -24.25 0.18 -5.00
C ASP A 286 -24.07 -0.56 -6.36
N ASP A 287 -23.27 -1.63 -6.39
CA ASP A 287 -23.01 -2.46 -7.58
C ASP A 287 -24.26 -2.97 -8.31
N LYS A 288 -25.41 -2.91 -7.66
CA LYS A 288 -26.71 -3.32 -8.22
C LYS A 288 -27.42 -2.25 -9.02
N LEU A 289 -26.85 -1.06 -9.16
CA LEU A 289 -27.48 0.07 -9.86
C LEU A 289 -27.25 0.00 -11.38
N GLU A 290 -27.72 -1.06 -12.02
CA GLU A 290 -27.73 -1.16 -13.47
C GLU A 290 -28.94 -0.44 -14.07
N VAL A 291 -28.74 0.23 -15.22
CA VAL A 291 -29.81 0.94 -15.95
C VAL A 291 -30.96 -0.01 -16.28
N GLY A 292 -32.16 0.42 -15.94
CA GLY A 292 -33.39 -0.38 -16.14
C GLY A 292 -33.66 -1.41 -15.04
N SER A 293 -32.72 -1.63 -14.08
CA SER A 293 -32.92 -2.50 -12.93
C SER A 293 -34.05 -1.97 -12.00
N ARG A 294 -34.50 -2.85 -11.08
CA ARG A 294 -35.48 -2.42 -10.06
C ARG A 294 -34.89 -1.37 -9.11
N ALA A 295 -33.60 -1.48 -8.80
CA ALA A 295 -32.88 -0.51 -7.97
C ALA A 295 -32.81 0.86 -8.66
N TYR A 296 -32.47 0.90 -9.95
CA TYR A 296 -32.44 2.10 -10.77
C TYR A 296 -33.81 2.78 -10.80
N LYS A 297 -34.89 2.04 -11.12
CA LYS A 297 -36.26 2.58 -11.19
C LYS A 297 -36.74 3.10 -9.83
N ARG A 298 -36.33 2.48 -8.74
CA ARG A 298 -36.64 2.97 -7.38
C ARG A 298 -35.94 4.29 -7.13
N LYS A 299 -34.62 4.34 -7.37
CA LYS A 299 -33.82 5.54 -7.18
C LYS A 299 -34.32 6.71 -8.04
N LEU A 300 -34.68 6.46 -9.30
CA LEU A 300 -35.28 7.47 -10.17
C LEU A 300 -36.57 8.04 -9.56
N LYS A 301 -37.49 7.19 -9.10
CA LYS A 301 -38.73 7.64 -8.44
C LYS A 301 -38.46 8.42 -7.15
N ASP A 302 -37.47 8.05 -6.38
CA ASP A 302 -37.08 8.77 -5.15
C ASP A 302 -36.53 10.16 -5.49
N ILE A 303 -35.73 10.30 -6.54
CA ILE A 303 -35.20 11.58 -7.04
C ILE A 303 -36.36 12.43 -7.61
N GLU A 304 -37.24 11.85 -8.42
CA GLU A 304 -38.45 12.56 -8.94
C GLU A 304 -39.35 13.07 -7.80
N LYS A 305 -39.57 12.25 -6.79
CA LYS A 305 -40.34 12.65 -5.60
C LYS A 305 -39.66 13.79 -4.87
N PHE A 306 -38.33 13.69 -4.69
CA PHE A 306 -37.54 14.73 -4.05
C PHE A 306 -37.58 16.05 -4.84
N SER A 307 -37.51 16.02 -6.18
CA SER A 307 -37.58 17.23 -7.02
C SER A 307 -38.96 17.90 -7.04
N ARG A 308 -40.01 17.18 -6.66
CA ARG A 308 -41.38 17.74 -6.55
C ARG A 308 -41.69 18.33 -5.18
N ASP A 309 -40.78 18.17 -4.22
CA ASP A 309 -40.94 18.73 -2.88
C ASP A 309 -40.65 20.24 -2.93
N LEU A 310 -41.67 21.04 -2.70
CA LEU A 310 -41.60 22.50 -2.71
C LEU A 310 -40.76 23.11 -1.57
N GLN A 311 -40.28 22.28 -0.63
CA GLN A 311 -39.42 22.72 0.46
C GLN A 311 -37.91 22.76 0.10
N ASN A 312 -37.53 22.22 -1.07
CA ASN A 312 -36.19 22.27 -1.57
C ASN A 312 -36.13 22.94 -2.96
N ASP A 313 -34.96 23.52 -3.26
CA ASP A 313 -34.70 24.17 -4.55
C ASP A 313 -34.12 23.20 -5.59
N PHE A 314 -34.19 21.88 -5.35
CA PHE A 314 -33.60 20.88 -6.23
C PHE A 314 -34.38 20.78 -7.55
N ALA A 315 -33.67 21.00 -8.66
CA ALA A 315 -34.19 20.79 -10.01
C ALA A 315 -33.47 19.59 -10.65
N MET A 316 -34.27 18.60 -11.09
CA MET A 316 -33.74 17.41 -11.76
C MET A 316 -33.19 17.73 -13.15
N ALA A 317 -32.09 17.10 -13.55
CA ALA A 317 -31.54 17.21 -14.91
C ALA A 317 -32.50 16.53 -15.91
N THR A 318 -32.51 17.03 -17.15
CA THR A 318 -33.26 16.41 -18.25
C THR A 318 -32.74 15.01 -18.59
N ASN A 319 -31.45 14.78 -18.37
CA ASN A 319 -30.82 13.47 -18.51
C ASN A 319 -31.03 12.66 -17.22
N GLU A 320 -32.09 11.85 -17.21
CA GLU A 320 -32.48 10.99 -16.09
C GLU A 320 -31.37 10.02 -15.70
N GLU A 321 -30.62 9.50 -16.68
CA GLU A 321 -29.55 8.57 -16.42
C GLU A 321 -28.37 9.22 -15.66
N PHE A 322 -27.99 10.41 -16.09
CA PHE A 322 -26.99 11.19 -15.36
C PHE A 322 -27.44 11.46 -13.92
N GLU A 323 -28.71 11.87 -13.73
CA GLU A 323 -29.24 12.19 -12.40
C GLU A 323 -29.21 10.97 -11.45
N VAL A 324 -29.52 9.78 -11.98
CA VAL A 324 -29.53 8.54 -11.19
C VAL A 324 -28.12 8.03 -10.91
N LEU A 325 -27.23 8.06 -11.90
CA LEU A 325 -25.86 7.51 -11.75
C LEU A 325 -24.92 8.47 -11.02
N PHE A 326 -25.03 9.77 -11.27
CA PHE A 326 -24.16 10.77 -10.64
C PHE A 326 -24.69 11.24 -9.29
N THR A 327 -25.95 11.16 -9.02
CA THR A 327 -26.73 11.47 -7.80
C THR A 327 -26.08 12.50 -6.86
N THR A 328 -26.57 13.73 -6.92
CA THR A 328 -26.11 14.85 -6.09
C THR A 328 -27.32 15.64 -5.56
N THR A 329 -28.16 14.96 -4.75
CA THR A 329 -29.38 15.56 -4.20
C THR A 329 -29.13 16.64 -3.15
N ASP A 330 -27.89 16.73 -2.64
CA ASP A 330 -27.41 17.73 -1.70
C ASP A 330 -26.89 19.02 -2.36
N ARG A 331 -26.96 19.12 -3.70
CA ARG A 331 -26.51 20.33 -4.40
C ARG A 331 -27.31 21.57 -4.01
N ASN A 332 -26.57 22.64 -3.68
CA ASN A 332 -27.16 23.88 -3.16
C ASN A 332 -27.48 24.92 -4.24
N ASN A 333 -27.00 24.76 -5.48
CA ASN A 333 -27.15 25.76 -6.55
C ASN A 333 -27.33 25.07 -7.91
N ASN A 334 -28.59 24.90 -8.33
CA ASN A 334 -28.94 24.25 -9.60
C ASN A 334 -28.39 25.00 -10.82
N GLN A 335 -28.42 26.34 -10.79
CA GLN A 335 -27.96 27.14 -11.93
C GLN A 335 -26.46 26.90 -12.18
N GLN A 336 -25.66 26.97 -11.14
CA GLN A 336 -24.23 26.71 -11.25
C GLN A 336 -23.95 25.22 -11.53
N PHE A 337 -24.77 24.31 -11.03
CA PHE A 337 -24.65 22.89 -11.32
C PHE A 337 -24.84 22.59 -12.82
N PHE A 338 -25.90 23.08 -13.44
CA PHE A 338 -26.14 22.87 -14.87
C PHE A 338 -25.20 23.67 -15.79
N LEU A 339 -24.67 24.78 -15.30
CA LEU A 339 -23.59 25.49 -15.98
C LEU A 339 -22.30 24.65 -16.04
N LEU A 340 -21.99 23.93 -14.97
CA LEU A 340 -20.83 23.05 -14.85
C LEU A 340 -21.03 21.73 -15.61
N PHE A 341 -22.17 21.09 -15.38
CA PHE A 341 -22.55 19.81 -16.00
C PHE A 341 -23.40 20.04 -17.26
N THR A 342 -22.75 20.55 -18.31
CA THR A 342 -23.34 20.64 -19.66
C THR A 342 -23.70 19.25 -20.18
N PRO A 343 -24.53 19.11 -21.26
CA PRO A 343 -24.86 17.81 -21.84
C PRO A 343 -23.65 16.94 -22.13
N LEU A 344 -22.56 17.53 -22.65
CA LEU A 344 -21.30 16.81 -22.90
C LEU A 344 -20.66 16.32 -21.59
N ALA A 345 -20.62 17.15 -20.55
CA ALA A 345 -20.08 16.75 -19.26
C ALA A 345 -20.91 15.61 -18.61
N GLN A 346 -22.24 15.66 -18.75
CA GLN A 346 -23.14 14.59 -18.26
C GLN A 346 -22.87 13.27 -18.98
N GLU A 347 -22.74 13.29 -20.31
CA GLU A 347 -22.43 12.11 -21.11
C GLU A 347 -21.06 11.52 -20.74
N ASN A 348 -20.04 12.34 -20.61
CA ASN A 348 -18.71 11.91 -20.20
C ASN A 348 -18.71 11.28 -18.78
N MET A 349 -19.46 11.85 -17.83
CA MET A 349 -19.59 11.28 -16.49
C MET A 349 -20.27 9.89 -16.52
N ILE A 350 -21.33 9.74 -17.32
CA ILE A 350 -21.99 8.45 -17.53
C ILE A 350 -20.99 7.45 -18.12
N ASN A 351 -20.22 7.85 -19.12
CA ASN A 351 -19.22 7.01 -19.75
C ASN A 351 -18.14 6.55 -18.74
N ILE A 352 -17.65 7.45 -17.87
CA ILE A 352 -16.70 7.09 -16.80
C ILE A 352 -17.31 6.08 -15.84
N ILE A 353 -18.53 6.32 -15.36
CA ILE A 353 -19.22 5.45 -14.39
C ILE A 353 -19.48 4.05 -14.95
N ARG A 354 -19.72 3.95 -16.27
CA ARG A 354 -20.01 2.68 -16.94
C ARG A 354 -18.78 1.92 -17.40
N ASP A 355 -17.69 2.63 -17.67
CA ASP A 355 -16.50 2.02 -18.28
C ASP A 355 -15.72 1.17 -17.29
N LYS A 356 -15.82 -0.16 -17.46
CA LYS A 356 -15.04 -1.16 -16.74
C LYS A 356 -13.91 -1.77 -17.59
N GLU A 357 -13.84 -1.40 -18.86
CA GLU A 357 -12.85 -1.94 -19.80
C GLU A 357 -11.53 -1.14 -19.72
N HIS A 358 -11.63 0.16 -19.93
CA HIS A 358 -10.49 1.06 -19.91
C HIS A 358 -10.29 1.67 -18.53
N GLY A 359 -11.37 2.14 -17.89
CA GLY A 359 -11.43 2.71 -16.56
C GLY A 359 -11.74 1.68 -15.46
N TYR A 360 -12.28 2.20 -14.38
CA TYR A 360 -12.57 1.42 -13.16
C TYR A 360 -14.07 1.39 -12.85
N GLY A 361 -14.90 2.01 -13.71
CA GLY A 361 -16.34 2.12 -13.49
C GLY A 361 -16.69 3.12 -12.40
N ASP A 362 -17.73 2.81 -11.65
CA ASP A 362 -18.22 3.65 -10.55
C ASP A 362 -17.43 3.39 -9.26
N ASP A 363 -16.21 3.92 -9.19
CA ASP A 363 -15.28 3.69 -8.08
C ASP A 363 -14.77 4.98 -7.41
N PHE A 364 -15.39 6.13 -7.72
CA PHE A 364 -14.94 7.41 -7.21
C PHE A 364 -16.01 8.20 -6.47
N GLN A 365 -15.61 8.87 -5.41
CA GLN A 365 -16.37 9.92 -4.73
C GLN A 365 -15.92 11.27 -5.28
N PHE A 366 -16.87 12.18 -5.51
CA PHE A 366 -16.59 13.54 -5.96
C PHE A 366 -17.32 14.55 -5.07
N MET A 367 -16.57 15.30 -4.33
CA MET A 367 -17.07 16.39 -3.48
C MET A 367 -16.60 17.73 -4.02
N LYS A 368 -17.52 18.64 -4.24
CA LYS A 368 -17.23 20.04 -4.53
C LYS A 368 -17.68 20.90 -3.38
N HIS A 369 -16.75 21.70 -2.88
CA HIS A 369 -17.05 22.74 -1.92
C HIS A 369 -16.55 24.07 -2.47
N ARG A 370 -17.45 24.87 -3.02
CA ARG A 370 -17.13 26.14 -3.68
C ARG A 370 -16.11 25.96 -4.81
N LYS A 371 -14.90 26.51 -4.63
CA LYS A 371 -13.81 26.45 -5.63
C LYS A 371 -12.93 25.21 -5.50
N LEU A 372 -13.10 24.43 -4.43
CA LEU A 372 -12.31 23.25 -4.15
C LEU A 372 -13.08 21.98 -4.55
N ASN A 373 -12.38 21.09 -5.24
CA ASN A 373 -12.88 19.78 -5.63
C ASN A 373 -12.01 18.71 -4.98
N THR A 374 -12.63 17.70 -4.39
CA THR A 374 -11.94 16.55 -3.80
C THR A 374 -12.48 15.27 -4.43
N LEU A 375 -11.60 14.50 -5.04
CA LEU A 375 -11.90 13.17 -5.54
C LEU A 375 -11.20 12.12 -4.68
N THR A 376 -11.93 11.04 -4.43
CA THR A 376 -11.40 9.86 -3.78
C THR A 376 -11.81 8.66 -4.61
N ALA A 377 -10.86 8.01 -5.27
CA ALA A 377 -11.11 6.84 -6.09
C ALA A 377 -10.54 5.57 -5.42
N GLU A 378 -11.30 4.48 -5.43
CA GLU A 378 -10.89 3.23 -4.80
C GLU A 378 -9.65 2.64 -5.45
N HIS A 379 -9.54 2.71 -6.78
CA HIS A 379 -8.39 2.21 -7.53
C HIS A 379 -7.07 2.91 -7.14
N MET A 380 -7.12 4.14 -6.61
CA MET A 380 -5.91 4.87 -6.18
C MET A 380 -5.43 4.47 -4.78
N GLN A 381 -6.23 3.72 -4.00
CA GLN A 381 -5.91 3.47 -2.60
C GLN A 381 -4.73 2.50 -2.40
N ASN A 382 -4.60 1.49 -3.26
CA ASN A 382 -3.64 0.40 -3.08
C ASN A 382 -2.43 0.48 -4.03
N LEU A 383 -2.36 1.48 -4.89
CA LEU A 383 -1.27 1.63 -5.85
C LEU A 383 -0.07 2.41 -5.25
N PRO A 384 1.16 2.07 -5.65
CA PRO A 384 2.37 2.76 -5.20
C PRO A 384 2.58 4.08 -5.95
N LEU A 385 1.66 5.03 -5.78
CA LEU A 385 1.66 6.31 -6.49
C LEU A 385 2.83 7.24 -6.11
N ASP A 386 3.53 6.94 -5.01
CA ASP A 386 4.77 7.66 -4.62
C ASP A 386 5.94 7.41 -5.58
N MET A 387 5.87 6.32 -6.36
CA MET A 387 6.85 5.95 -7.39
C MET A 387 8.29 5.93 -6.89
N ASN A 388 8.52 5.29 -5.75
CA ASN A 388 9.86 5.12 -5.20
C ASN A 388 10.78 4.40 -6.21
N PRO A 389 11.92 4.99 -6.60
CA PRO A 389 12.83 4.40 -7.60
C PRO A 389 13.31 2.98 -7.27
N ARG A 390 13.45 2.65 -5.98
CA ARG A 390 13.90 1.32 -5.54
C ARG A 390 12.94 0.20 -5.92
N MET A 391 11.67 0.49 -6.22
CA MET A 391 10.71 -0.51 -6.66
C MET A 391 11.03 -1.12 -8.04
N PHE A 392 11.85 -0.42 -8.84
CA PHE A 392 12.29 -0.86 -10.15
C PHE A 392 13.61 -1.63 -10.12
N TRP A 393 14.31 -1.66 -8.97
CA TRP A 393 15.58 -2.35 -8.85
C TRP A 393 15.42 -3.85 -9.03
N ASN A 394 16.21 -4.39 -9.93
CA ASN A 394 16.18 -5.81 -10.26
C ASN A 394 17.57 -6.26 -10.73
N ASN A 395 17.89 -7.54 -10.54
CA ASN A 395 19.11 -8.16 -11.05
C ASN A 395 18.91 -8.85 -12.41
N ASN A 396 17.67 -8.89 -12.90
CA ASN A 396 17.28 -9.45 -14.19
C ASN A 396 16.75 -8.35 -15.09
N TYR A 397 17.37 -8.14 -16.24
CA TYR A 397 17.00 -7.09 -17.19
C TYR A 397 15.56 -7.18 -17.71
N ASP A 398 15.13 -8.39 -18.12
CA ASP A 398 13.79 -8.59 -18.67
C ASP A 398 12.70 -8.38 -17.60
N GLU A 399 12.97 -8.81 -16.37
CA GLU A 399 12.07 -8.55 -15.24
C GLU A 399 12.05 -7.05 -14.87
N ALA A 400 13.21 -6.38 -14.88
CA ALA A 400 13.29 -4.93 -14.67
C ALA A 400 12.45 -4.17 -15.69
N LYS A 401 12.56 -4.51 -16.99
CA LYS A 401 11.76 -3.92 -18.06
C LYS A 401 10.27 -4.18 -17.85
N LEU A 402 9.90 -5.42 -17.52
CA LEU A 402 8.51 -5.81 -17.28
C LEU A 402 7.90 -5.06 -16.09
N VAL A 403 8.60 -5.03 -14.96
CA VAL A 403 8.15 -4.33 -13.74
C VAL A 403 8.01 -2.83 -14.00
N PHE A 404 9.00 -2.22 -14.65
CA PHE A 404 8.98 -0.80 -15.00
C PHE A 404 7.76 -0.46 -15.87
N LEU A 405 7.59 -1.14 -17.00
CA LEU A 405 6.48 -0.87 -17.92
C LEU A 405 5.12 -1.16 -17.28
N LYS A 406 4.98 -2.29 -16.60
CA LYS A 406 3.73 -2.66 -15.94
C LYS A 406 3.34 -1.63 -14.90
N THR A 407 4.22 -1.33 -13.96
CA THR A 407 3.92 -0.43 -12.84
C THR A 407 3.65 0.99 -13.30
N THR A 408 4.46 1.52 -14.24
CA THR A 408 4.26 2.86 -14.75
C THR A 408 2.96 2.99 -15.55
N CYS A 409 2.60 1.99 -16.38
CA CYS A 409 1.35 1.99 -17.13
C CYS A 409 0.11 1.82 -16.21
N GLU A 410 0.21 1.01 -15.15
CA GLU A 410 -0.87 0.89 -14.16
C GLU A 410 -1.08 2.20 -13.39
N ASN A 411 -0.02 2.85 -12.94
CA ASN A 411 -0.09 4.15 -12.27
C ASN A 411 -0.56 5.27 -13.22
N PHE A 412 -0.12 5.23 -14.48
CA PHE A 412 -0.65 6.14 -15.51
C PHE A 412 -2.16 6.01 -15.64
N ARG A 413 -2.66 4.79 -15.80
CA ARG A 413 -4.10 4.53 -15.89
C ARG A 413 -4.83 5.06 -14.66
N ALA A 414 -4.31 4.78 -13.47
CA ALA A 414 -4.93 5.20 -12.21
C ALA A 414 -5.00 6.73 -12.07
N ILE A 415 -3.91 7.43 -12.33
CA ILE A 415 -3.88 8.90 -12.24
C ILE A 415 -4.74 9.54 -13.35
N TYR A 416 -4.70 9.00 -14.56
CA TYR A 416 -5.53 9.48 -15.66
C TYR A 416 -7.02 9.40 -15.31
N PHE A 417 -7.49 8.23 -14.81
CA PHE A 417 -8.88 8.07 -14.38
C PHE A 417 -9.19 8.78 -13.05
N GLY A 418 -8.21 9.05 -12.23
CA GLY A 418 -8.33 9.97 -11.10
C GLY A 418 -8.67 11.40 -11.54
N PHE A 419 -8.08 11.87 -12.64
CA PHE A 419 -8.39 13.17 -13.25
C PHE A 419 -9.63 13.14 -14.17
N ALA A 420 -10.03 12.01 -14.71
CA ALA A 420 -11.07 11.90 -15.72
C ALA A 420 -12.38 12.62 -15.32
N PRO A 421 -12.93 12.53 -14.09
CA PRO A 421 -14.11 13.28 -13.69
C PRO A 421 -13.93 14.79 -13.79
N LEU A 422 -12.74 15.33 -13.53
CA LEU A 422 -12.45 16.76 -13.66
C LEU A 422 -12.29 17.16 -15.14
N LEU A 423 -11.59 16.33 -15.92
CA LEU A 423 -11.36 16.57 -17.34
C LEU A 423 -12.62 16.45 -18.19
N SER A 424 -13.63 15.69 -17.73
CA SER A 424 -14.93 15.59 -18.40
C SER A 424 -15.78 16.86 -18.31
N ILE A 425 -15.35 17.84 -17.51
CA ILE A 425 -16.05 19.12 -17.32
C ILE A 425 -15.33 20.20 -18.16
N PRO A 426 -15.85 20.61 -19.33
CA PRO A 426 -15.19 21.54 -20.23
C PRO A 426 -14.82 22.87 -19.56
N MET A 427 -15.68 23.37 -18.67
CA MET A 427 -15.44 24.63 -17.97
C MET A 427 -14.18 24.58 -17.09
N TYR A 428 -13.83 23.45 -16.51
CA TYR A 428 -12.60 23.31 -15.73
C TYR A 428 -11.34 23.41 -16.56
N GLN A 429 -11.40 23.04 -17.83
CA GLN A 429 -10.28 23.16 -18.74
C GLN A 429 -10.12 24.56 -19.35
N GLN A 430 -11.19 25.34 -19.42
CA GLN A 430 -11.22 26.67 -20.01
C GLN A 430 -10.84 27.78 -19.02
N ILE A 431 -11.20 27.62 -17.75
CA ILE A 431 -10.93 28.62 -16.70
C ILE A 431 -9.53 28.41 -16.16
N ARG A 432 -8.71 29.47 -16.24
CA ARG A 432 -7.35 29.53 -15.71
C ARG A 432 -7.22 30.63 -14.66
N PRO A 433 -6.51 30.40 -13.57
CA PRO A 433 -6.26 31.44 -12.58
C PRO A 433 -5.32 32.50 -13.11
N THR A 434 -5.43 33.71 -12.60
CA THR A 434 -4.58 34.86 -12.98
C THR A 434 -3.10 34.59 -12.69
N SER A 435 -2.79 33.86 -11.62
CA SER A 435 -1.42 33.46 -11.26
C SER A 435 -0.74 32.55 -12.29
N ALA A 436 -1.50 31.72 -13.00
CA ALA A 436 -0.98 30.90 -14.09
C ALA A 436 -0.59 31.73 -15.32
N ILE A 437 -1.13 32.96 -15.45
CA ILE A 437 -0.87 33.85 -16.58
C ILE A 437 0.34 34.74 -16.30
N TYR A 438 0.53 35.21 -15.07
CA TYR A 438 1.55 36.22 -14.72
C TYR A 438 2.76 35.66 -13.98
N GLY A 439 2.74 34.38 -13.57
CA GLY A 439 3.81 33.79 -12.75
C GLY A 439 3.88 34.39 -11.33
N THR A 440 4.67 33.78 -10.48
CA THR A 440 4.99 34.31 -9.16
C THR A 440 6.46 34.02 -8.85
N ASP A 441 7.26 35.09 -8.66
CA ASP A 441 8.68 35.02 -8.27
C ASP A 441 8.87 34.79 -6.77
N MET A 442 8.17 33.84 -6.18
CA MET A 442 8.31 33.55 -4.75
C MET A 442 9.33 32.42 -4.51
N PRO A 443 10.09 32.46 -3.40
CA PRO A 443 11.02 31.39 -3.06
C PRO A 443 10.27 30.04 -2.96
N ARG A 444 10.78 29.02 -3.64
CA ARG A 444 10.24 27.67 -3.61
C ARG A 444 10.66 26.98 -2.32
N GLN A 445 9.88 27.12 -1.28
CA GLN A 445 10.08 26.42 -0.01
C GLN A 445 9.14 25.25 0.07
N SER A 446 9.64 24.10 0.55
CA SER A 446 8.82 22.92 0.78
C SER A 446 7.81 23.16 1.90
N SER A 447 6.62 22.57 1.75
CA SER A 447 5.58 22.63 2.78
C SER A 447 5.80 21.55 3.85
N TYR A 448 5.16 21.74 5.01
CA TYR A 448 5.17 20.72 6.06
C TYR A 448 4.61 19.36 5.60
N TRP A 449 3.85 19.32 4.50
CA TRP A 449 3.41 18.08 3.87
C TRP A 449 4.59 17.24 3.35
N GLU A 450 5.57 17.87 2.71
CA GLU A 450 6.79 17.18 2.27
C GLU A 450 7.64 16.77 3.47
N HIS A 451 7.70 17.59 4.52
CA HIS A 451 8.44 17.23 5.74
C HIS A 451 7.87 15.98 6.42
N GLU A 452 6.54 15.88 6.53
CA GLU A 452 5.86 14.69 7.05
C GLU A 452 6.08 13.48 6.12
N ALA A 453 6.03 13.67 4.79
CA ALA A 453 6.29 12.60 3.83
C ALA A 453 7.74 12.09 3.89
N ILE A 454 8.72 12.98 4.10
CA ILE A 454 10.13 12.60 4.33
C ILE A 454 10.28 11.85 5.65
N ALA A 455 9.64 12.33 6.73
CA ALA A 455 9.66 11.65 8.02
C ALA A 455 9.07 10.22 7.92
N ASN A 456 7.94 10.05 7.23
CA ASN A 456 7.37 8.73 6.97
C ASN A 456 8.26 7.84 6.09
N PHE A 457 8.98 8.44 5.14
CA PHE A 457 9.95 7.72 4.30
C PHE A 457 11.18 7.23 5.10
N TRP A 458 11.65 8.00 6.09
CA TRP A 458 12.68 7.56 7.03
C TRP A 458 12.23 6.37 7.88
N GLY A 459 10.94 6.25 8.13
CA GLY A 459 10.30 5.25 8.97
C GLY A 459 9.85 5.82 10.31
N GLU A 460 8.60 5.56 10.65
CA GLU A 460 7.98 6.06 11.88
C GLU A 460 8.66 5.53 13.15
N ASP A 461 9.25 4.35 13.09
CA ASP A 461 10.03 3.72 14.17
C ASP A 461 11.23 4.55 14.63
N LYS A 462 11.78 5.40 13.75
CA LYS A 462 12.90 6.31 14.08
C LYS A 462 12.48 7.45 15.02
N PHE A 463 11.21 7.77 15.05
CA PHE A 463 10.64 8.91 15.79
C PHE A 463 9.71 8.46 16.92
N ALA A 464 9.20 7.24 16.86
CA ALA A 464 8.28 6.69 17.84
C ALA A 464 8.91 6.55 19.23
N ASP A 465 8.08 6.68 20.27
CA ASP A 465 8.49 6.30 21.62
C ASP A 465 8.79 4.80 21.68
N ALA A 466 9.81 4.42 22.44
CA ALA A 466 10.26 3.03 22.55
C ALA A 466 9.17 2.06 23.07
N SER A 467 8.16 2.57 23.78
CA SER A 467 7.01 1.80 24.27
C SER A 467 5.85 1.75 23.30
N CYS A 468 5.92 2.45 22.15
CA CYS A 468 4.84 2.53 21.19
C CYS A 468 4.56 1.16 20.55
N ALA A 469 3.31 0.72 20.59
CA ALA A 469 2.86 -0.56 20.05
C ALA A 469 1.99 -0.43 18.79
N THR A 470 1.73 0.81 18.34
CA THR A 470 0.87 1.11 17.18
C THR A 470 1.64 1.90 16.14
N PRO A 471 1.11 2.03 14.89
CA PRO A 471 1.57 3.06 13.96
C PRO A 471 1.47 4.46 14.58
N CYS A 472 2.23 5.42 14.03
CA CYS A 472 2.26 6.79 14.53
C CYS A 472 1.66 7.78 13.53
N ILE A 473 1.09 8.85 14.06
CA ILE A 473 0.77 10.06 13.32
C ILE A 473 1.94 11.03 13.52
N LEU A 474 2.67 11.31 12.43
CA LEU A 474 3.83 12.19 12.45
C LEU A 474 3.41 13.63 12.20
N LYS A 475 3.91 14.55 13.03
CA LYS A 475 3.76 16.00 12.88
C LYS A 475 5.10 16.67 12.88
N THR A 476 5.28 17.64 11.98
CA THR A 476 6.56 18.31 11.79
C THR A 476 6.47 19.81 12.08
N SER A 477 7.60 20.36 12.49
CA SER A 477 7.84 21.80 12.58
C SER A 477 9.24 22.10 12.08
N GLU A 478 9.40 23.18 11.31
CA GLU A 478 10.67 23.56 10.70
C GLU A 478 11.36 24.73 11.39
N SER A 479 12.68 24.75 11.30
CA SER A 479 13.53 25.90 11.61
C SER A 479 14.56 26.06 10.50
N ARG A 480 14.55 27.20 9.82
CA ARG A 480 15.46 27.49 8.69
C ARG A 480 16.73 28.16 9.18
N LYS A 481 17.88 27.64 8.79
CA LYS A 481 19.19 28.18 9.11
C LYS A 481 19.69 29.11 7.97
N ASN A 482 20.65 29.96 8.29
CA ASN A 482 21.20 30.93 7.33
C ASN A 482 22.01 30.28 6.18
N ASP A 483 22.41 29.02 6.33
CA ASP A 483 23.15 28.23 5.33
C ASP A 483 22.25 27.51 4.32
N GLY A 484 20.94 27.76 4.37
CA GLY A 484 19.95 27.11 3.53
C GLY A 484 19.51 25.72 4.04
N THR A 485 20.07 25.25 5.15
CA THR A 485 19.63 24.00 5.79
C THR A 485 18.34 24.24 6.57
N VAL A 486 17.41 23.33 6.46
CA VAL A 486 16.15 23.31 7.22
C VAL A 486 16.23 22.19 8.25
N GLU A 487 16.11 22.52 9.52
CA GLU A 487 15.98 21.57 10.60
C GLU A 487 14.51 21.26 10.82
N VAL A 488 14.12 20.00 10.66
CA VAL A 488 12.76 19.52 10.83
C VAL A 488 12.69 18.72 12.13
N GLN A 489 11.89 19.19 13.05
CA GLN A 489 11.53 18.44 14.26
C GLN A 489 10.29 17.62 14.00
N VAL A 490 10.31 16.35 14.40
CA VAL A 490 9.22 15.38 14.22
C VAL A 490 8.67 14.98 15.58
N ARG A 491 7.36 15.00 15.72
CA ARG A 491 6.62 14.43 16.85
C ARG A 491 5.80 13.27 16.35
N ALA A 492 6.00 12.10 16.94
CA ALA A 492 5.33 10.85 16.59
C ALA A 492 4.30 10.51 17.68
N TYR A 493 3.03 10.59 17.33
CA TYR A 493 1.91 10.29 18.21
C TYR A 493 1.40 8.87 17.96
N GLY A 494 1.50 8.02 18.97
CA GLY A 494 1.05 6.64 18.93
C GLY A 494 0.52 6.19 20.29
N TYR A 495 0.38 4.88 20.47
CA TYR A 495 -0.15 4.30 21.70
C TYR A 495 0.72 3.13 22.15
N ARG A 496 0.94 3.02 23.45
CA ARG A 496 1.44 1.80 24.08
C ARG A 496 0.25 0.92 24.49
N ALA A 497 0.42 -0.38 24.40
CA ALA A 497 -0.56 -1.36 24.84
C ALA A 497 -0.22 -1.81 26.26
N GLU A 498 -1.15 -1.63 27.20
CA GLU A 498 -1.03 -2.17 28.56
C GLU A 498 -2.02 -3.33 28.73
N PRO A 499 -1.54 -4.55 29.05
CA PRO A 499 -2.42 -5.68 29.23
C PRO A 499 -3.29 -5.48 30.49
N ARG A 500 -4.59 -5.75 30.33
CA ARG A 500 -5.61 -5.72 31.38
C ARG A 500 -6.41 -7.01 31.37
N VAL A 501 -7.02 -7.35 32.49
CA VAL A 501 -7.91 -8.49 32.58
C VAL A 501 -9.25 -8.03 33.12
N GLU A 502 -10.31 -8.38 32.40
CA GLU A 502 -11.69 -8.18 32.85
C GLU A 502 -12.35 -9.52 33.08
N TYR A 503 -13.06 -9.65 34.18
CA TYR A 503 -13.73 -10.88 34.57
C TYR A 503 -15.21 -10.80 34.21
N VAL A 504 -15.68 -11.77 33.40
CA VAL A 504 -17.07 -11.86 32.94
C VAL A 504 -17.71 -13.09 33.57
N SER A 505 -18.71 -12.87 34.38
CA SER A 505 -19.41 -13.98 35.08
C SER A 505 -20.24 -14.79 34.09
N LYS A 506 -20.02 -16.12 34.04
CA LYS A 506 -20.71 -17.08 33.18
C LYS A 506 -21.26 -18.24 33.99
N TYR A 507 -22.47 -18.64 33.67
CA TYR A 507 -23.11 -19.78 34.26
C TYR A 507 -22.56 -21.10 33.71
N CYS A 508 -22.21 -22.03 34.57
CA CYS A 508 -21.74 -23.37 34.25
C CYS A 508 -22.85 -24.42 34.52
N SER A 509 -22.87 -25.50 33.77
CA SER A 509 -23.85 -26.57 33.89
C SER A 509 -23.84 -27.27 35.27
N ASN A 510 -22.82 -27.03 36.09
CA ASN A 510 -22.77 -27.49 37.48
C ASN A 510 -23.60 -26.64 38.47
N GLY A 511 -24.36 -25.63 37.97
CA GLY A 511 -25.23 -24.78 38.79
C GLY A 511 -24.53 -23.57 39.42
N LYS A 512 -23.26 -23.27 39.05
CA LYS A 512 -22.47 -22.17 39.63
C LYS A 512 -22.06 -21.18 38.57
N TYR A 513 -21.85 -19.94 38.98
CA TYR A 513 -21.22 -18.90 38.17
C TYR A 513 -19.71 -18.95 38.36
N TYR A 514 -18.99 -18.70 37.28
CA TYR A 514 -17.53 -18.57 37.25
C TYR A 514 -17.15 -17.33 36.48
N ASP A 515 -16.16 -16.63 36.97
CA ASP A 515 -15.65 -15.43 36.34
C ASP A 515 -14.59 -15.83 35.32
N VAL A 516 -14.95 -15.72 34.04
CA VAL A 516 -14.06 -16.02 32.89
C VAL A 516 -13.14 -14.82 32.68
N PRO A 517 -11.81 -14.99 32.79
CA PRO A 517 -10.88 -13.94 32.53
C PRO A 517 -10.82 -13.63 31.02
N VAL A 518 -10.96 -12.37 30.65
CA VAL A 518 -10.79 -11.88 29.29
C VAL A 518 -9.64 -10.88 29.31
N GLU A 519 -8.54 -11.27 28.69
CA GLU A 519 -7.37 -10.40 28.54
C GLU A 519 -7.63 -9.40 27.40
N TRP A 520 -7.31 -8.12 27.62
CA TRP A 520 -7.44 -7.06 26.64
C TRP A 520 -6.34 -6.02 26.82
N ASP A 521 -6.06 -5.25 25.76
CA ASP A 521 -5.06 -4.19 25.77
C ASP A 521 -5.71 -2.83 25.96
N GLU A 522 -5.29 -2.09 26.99
CA GLU A 522 -5.61 -0.67 27.14
C GLU A 522 -4.59 0.17 26.39
N TYR A 523 -5.06 1.00 25.46
CA TYR A 523 -4.20 1.85 24.63
C TYR A 523 -4.02 3.21 25.26
N ILE A 524 -2.78 3.49 25.72
CA ILE A 524 -2.40 4.73 26.38
C ILE A 524 -1.57 5.58 25.41
N PRO A 525 -1.93 6.87 25.17
CA PRO A 525 -1.20 7.71 24.25
C PRO A 525 0.25 7.93 24.69
N VAL A 526 1.18 7.83 23.74
CA VAL A 526 2.61 8.11 23.90
C VAL A 526 3.07 9.02 22.77
N MET A 527 4.12 9.80 23.02
CA MET A 527 4.70 10.69 22.04
C MET A 527 6.22 10.52 22.01
N GLY A 528 6.73 10.12 20.85
CA GLY A 528 8.15 10.16 20.55
C GLY A 528 8.55 11.45 19.83
N THR A 529 9.84 11.74 19.81
CA THR A 529 10.40 12.92 19.14
C THR A 529 11.73 12.57 18.47
N GLY A 530 12.00 13.24 17.36
CA GLY A 530 13.29 13.17 16.69
C GLY A 530 13.44 14.35 15.75
N SER A 531 14.55 14.42 15.03
CA SER A 531 14.78 15.48 14.06
C SER A 531 15.65 15.01 12.92
N PHE A 532 15.51 15.67 11.79
CA PHE A 532 16.41 15.54 10.65
C PHE A 532 16.72 16.91 10.05
N ASP A 533 17.89 17.03 9.45
CA ASP A 533 18.25 18.18 8.64
C ASP A 533 17.89 17.88 7.17
N MET A 534 17.47 18.90 6.44
CA MET A 534 17.21 18.78 5.00
C MET A 534 17.66 20.01 4.23
N GLN A 535 17.84 19.86 2.91
CA GLN A 535 18.14 20.91 1.98
C GLN A 535 17.30 20.75 0.71
N GLU A 536 16.66 21.83 0.28
CA GLU A 536 15.82 21.88 -0.91
C GLU A 536 16.67 22.16 -2.14
N ASP A 537 16.39 21.43 -3.23
CA ASP A 537 16.96 21.72 -4.54
C ASP A 537 16.00 22.58 -5.35
N THR A 538 16.35 23.84 -5.53
CA THR A 538 15.53 24.83 -6.24
C THR A 538 15.86 24.97 -7.72
N THR A 539 16.77 24.13 -8.27
CA THR A 539 17.21 24.21 -9.67
C THR A 539 16.11 23.73 -10.64
N ASP A 540 15.71 24.59 -11.58
CA ASP A 540 14.70 24.28 -12.60
C ASP A 540 15.23 23.44 -13.77
N GLU A 541 16.55 23.31 -13.93
CA GLU A 541 17.19 22.68 -15.09
C GLU A 541 17.22 21.14 -15.00
N ARG A 542 17.05 20.58 -13.83
CA ARG A 542 17.17 19.14 -13.56
C ARG A 542 16.34 18.22 -14.47
N PRO A 543 15.08 18.54 -14.82
CA PRO A 543 14.29 17.69 -15.72
C PRO A 543 14.90 17.54 -17.12
N ASN A 544 15.70 18.50 -17.57
CA ASN A 544 16.32 18.55 -18.90
C ASN A 544 17.69 17.87 -18.97
N LEU A 545 18.27 17.47 -17.84
CA LEU A 545 19.56 16.80 -17.80
C LEU A 545 19.43 15.34 -18.26
N ASP A 546 20.51 14.80 -18.82
CA ASP A 546 20.59 13.37 -19.12
C ASP A 546 20.60 12.52 -17.82
N PRO A 547 20.24 11.22 -17.88
CA PRO A 547 20.10 10.38 -16.70
C PRO A 547 21.39 10.25 -15.86
N VAL A 548 22.56 10.20 -16.51
CA VAL A 548 23.86 10.05 -15.83
C VAL A 548 24.20 11.32 -15.07
N THR A 549 24.02 12.48 -15.70
CA THR A 549 24.27 13.79 -15.05
C THR A 549 23.34 13.99 -13.85
N ARG A 550 22.04 13.64 -13.97
CA ARG A 550 21.11 13.68 -12.82
C ARG A 550 21.56 12.80 -11.66
N MET A 551 22.01 11.59 -11.95
CA MET A 551 22.54 10.67 -10.94
C MET A 551 23.80 11.26 -10.29
N GLN A 552 24.73 11.81 -11.08
CA GLN A 552 25.98 12.41 -10.56
C GLN A 552 25.70 13.60 -9.64
N GLU A 553 24.79 14.49 -10.03
CA GLU A 553 24.37 15.62 -9.19
C GLU A 553 23.71 15.15 -7.89
N THR A 554 22.85 14.13 -7.97
CA THR A 554 22.24 13.53 -6.78
C THR A 554 23.30 12.99 -5.83
N ASN A 555 24.28 12.25 -6.36
CA ASN A 555 25.37 11.69 -5.58
C ASN A 555 26.27 12.79 -4.98
N GLN A 556 26.55 13.87 -5.70
CA GLN A 556 27.28 15.02 -5.17
C GLN A 556 26.54 15.65 -3.98
N LYS A 557 25.22 15.85 -4.09
CA LYS A 557 24.40 16.41 -3.01
C LYS A 557 24.37 15.50 -1.80
N LEU A 558 24.19 14.19 -2.01
CA LEU A 558 24.23 13.20 -0.94
C LEU A 558 25.58 13.20 -0.21
N ASN A 559 26.68 13.20 -0.95
CA ASN A 559 28.03 13.23 -0.39
C ASN A 559 28.31 14.54 0.36
N ALA A 560 27.87 15.68 -0.18
CA ALA A 560 28.02 16.98 0.47
C ALA A 560 27.23 17.10 1.77
N PHE A 561 26.05 16.48 1.83
CA PHE A 561 25.16 16.51 3.00
C PHE A 561 25.59 15.54 4.10
N GLY A 562 26.39 14.51 3.77
CA GLY A 562 27.03 13.59 4.68
C GLY A 562 26.55 12.14 4.58
N GLU A 563 27.19 11.26 5.36
CA GLU A 563 26.86 9.84 5.41
C GLU A 563 25.41 9.60 5.86
N ASN A 564 24.79 8.54 5.33
CA ASN A 564 23.41 8.16 5.58
C ASN A 564 22.35 9.19 5.17
N SER A 565 22.71 10.09 4.24
CA SER A 565 21.72 10.99 3.64
C SER A 565 20.85 10.26 2.61
N ILE A 566 19.61 10.70 2.47
CA ILE A 566 18.69 10.26 1.42
C ILE A 566 18.33 11.42 0.52
N PHE A 567 18.03 11.11 -0.74
CA PHE A 567 17.46 12.06 -1.69
C PHE A 567 16.06 11.60 -2.08
N ARG A 568 15.07 12.46 -1.86
CA ARG A 568 13.67 12.22 -2.21
C ARG A 568 13.09 13.47 -2.84
N ARG A 569 12.69 13.37 -4.12
CA ARG A 569 12.00 14.44 -4.85
C ARG A 569 12.61 15.83 -4.63
N HIS A 570 13.84 16.06 -5.13
CA HIS A 570 14.58 17.33 -5.00
C HIS A 570 14.90 17.79 -3.56
N ILE A 571 14.73 16.94 -2.58
CA ILE A 571 15.11 17.23 -1.19
C ILE A 571 16.12 16.19 -0.70
N THR A 572 17.29 16.69 -0.26
CA THR A 572 18.29 15.87 0.45
C THR A 572 18.01 15.96 1.94
N SER A 573 18.00 14.84 2.65
CA SER A 573 17.78 14.84 4.10
C SER A 573 18.68 13.85 4.82
N ARG A 574 18.97 14.12 6.12
CA ARG A 574 19.80 13.29 6.98
C ARG A 574 19.24 13.30 8.40
N MET A 575 19.13 12.10 9.00
CA MET A 575 18.79 11.95 10.41
C MET A 575 19.89 12.54 11.31
N LYS A 576 19.48 13.14 12.43
CA LYS A 576 20.38 13.61 13.49
C LYS A 576 20.69 12.54 14.52
#